data_2798cbf74c417dd8cad231177cf93c45
#
_entry.id   2798cbf74c417dd8cad231177cf93c45
#
_cell.length_a   1.000
_cell.length_b   1.000
_cell.length_c   1.000
_cell.angle_alpha   90.00
_cell.angle_beta   90.00
_cell.angle_gamma   90.00
#
_symmetry.space_group_name_H-M   'P 1'
#
loop_
_entity.id
_entity.type
_entity.pdbx_description
1 polymer ?
#
loop_
_entity_poly.entity_id
_entity_poly.type
_entity_poly.pdbx_seq_one_letter_code
_entity_poly.pdbx_strand_id
1 'polypeptide(L)'
;VFHGKNLFRFLNSKHKDQAVSKNTYYRFLNETSYNWSRFLLLLAVKVTTVFNSLTRPERVKVLVLDDSVIKRNRSKAVELLARVYDHVEHKYQKGFTLLTLGWSDGYSFIPTGFNMLSSAEKSNRYQEISDMIDHRTNGYKARKESIMHKTDAAILLIKNALNAGIKADYVLMDTWFTTEPMLQKILSLGIDAIGMVKQLKQRYTYCGRQYTLPELKRFVRFEGAKNIFGSLVVTTKTGIPVKIVFVRNRNKKSECLYILSTNCSLDDAEIVRIYGNRWSIECFFKSSKSFLKLGTEFQSRTYDAMVSHTAIVFTRYTILEWIRRNQNDQKTYGELFFMFCEDIQDMDLTNALQSLMALFVEHISTFSADI
;
A
#
# COMPACT_ATOMS: atom_id res chain seq x y z
N VAL A 1 5.19 -18.75 -8.86
CA VAL A 1 4.65 -17.55 -8.23
C VAL A 1 5.75 -16.56 -7.83
N PHE A 2 6.93 -17.03 -7.44
CA PHE A 2 8.06 -16.20 -6.98
C PHE A 2 9.26 -16.25 -7.93
N HIS A 3 9.03 -16.19 -9.24
CA HIS A 3 10.11 -16.06 -10.20
C HIS A 3 10.67 -14.63 -10.20
N GLY A 4 11.97 -14.48 -10.06
CA GLY A 4 12.67 -13.21 -10.23
C GLY A 4 12.75 -12.75 -11.69
N LYS A 5 11.99 -13.38 -12.58
CA LYS A 5 11.96 -13.14 -14.02
C LYS A 5 10.61 -12.54 -14.42
N ASN A 6 10.62 -11.59 -15.36
CA ASN A 6 9.38 -11.14 -16.00
C ASN A 6 8.81 -12.23 -16.92
N LEU A 7 7.55 -12.06 -17.34
CA LEU A 7 6.86 -13.06 -18.17
C LEU A 7 7.65 -13.43 -19.45
N PHE A 8 8.28 -12.46 -20.10
CA PHE A 8 9.09 -12.71 -21.30
C PHE A 8 10.27 -13.63 -20.99
N ARG A 9 11.04 -13.32 -19.94
CA ARG A 9 12.19 -14.16 -19.53
C ARG A 9 11.73 -15.54 -19.04
N PHE A 10 10.59 -15.62 -18.37
CA PHE A 10 10.01 -16.89 -17.94
C PHE A 10 9.64 -17.79 -19.12
N LEU A 11 8.94 -17.24 -20.12
CA LEU A 11 8.54 -17.96 -21.34
C LEU A 11 9.72 -18.39 -22.23
N ASN A 12 10.90 -17.76 -22.04
CA ASN A 12 12.14 -18.12 -22.74
C ASN A 12 13.14 -18.90 -21.85
N SER A 13 12.69 -19.37 -20.67
CA SER A 13 13.52 -20.18 -19.75
C SER A 13 13.29 -21.67 -19.93
N LYS A 14 14.08 -22.49 -19.23
CA LYS A 14 13.92 -23.97 -19.17
C LYS A 14 12.54 -24.41 -18.63
N HIS A 15 11.81 -23.53 -17.94
CA HIS A 15 10.47 -23.77 -17.43
C HIS A 15 9.34 -23.44 -18.41
N LYS A 16 9.68 -23.17 -19.67
CA LYS A 16 8.71 -22.84 -20.72
C LYS A 16 7.62 -23.93 -20.88
N ASP A 17 7.98 -25.20 -20.71
CA ASP A 17 7.04 -26.31 -20.86
C ASP A 17 5.97 -26.40 -19.75
N GLN A 18 6.22 -25.74 -18.62
CA GLN A 18 5.24 -25.61 -17.52
C GLN A 18 4.34 -24.38 -17.70
N ALA A 19 4.61 -23.55 -18.71
CA ALA A 19 3.91 -22.32 -18.93
C ALA A 19 2.77 -22.48 -19.94
N VAL A 20 1.64 -21.84 -19.66
CA VAL A 20 0.58 -21.66 -20.65
C VAL A 20 1.04 -20.67 -21.73
N SER A 21 0.36 -20.62 -22.86
CA SER A 21 0.74 -19.73 -23.96
C SER A 21 0.79 -18.26 -23.50
N LYS A 22 1.67 -17.48 -24.14
CA LYS A 22 1.79 -16.02 -23.92
C LYS A 22 0.43 -15.33 -24.03
N ASN A 23 -0.38 -15.70 -25.01
CA ASN A 23 -1.70 -15.11 -25.25
C ASN A 23 -2.68 -15.41 -24.12
N THR A 24 -2.57 -16.59 -23.46
CA THR A 24 -3.40 -16.92 -22.30
C THR A 24 -3.10 -16.01 -21.12
N TYR A 25 -1.83 -15.71 -20.84
CA TYR A 25 -1.45 -14.75 -19.80
C TYR A 25 -2.01 -13.35 -20.09
N TYR A 26 -1.87 -12.86 -21.34
CA TYR A 26 -2.37 -11.54 -21.68
C TYR A 26 -3.90 -11.46 -21.65
N ARG A 27 -4.62 -12.51 -22.09
CA ARG A 27 -6.08 -12.56 -21.95
C ARG A 27 -6.51 -12.53 -20.50
N PHE A 28 -5.87 -13.33 -19.64
CA PHE A 28 -6.15 -13.34 -18.21
C PHE A 28 -5.94 -11.95 -17.57
N LEU A 29 -4.84 -11.27 -17.88
CA LEU A 29 -4.54 -9.95 -17.32
C LEU A 29 -5.49 -8.85 -17.83
N ASN A 30 -6.03 -9.00 -19.03
CA ASN A 30 -6.91 -8.01 -19.66
C ASN A 30 -8.40 -8.35 -19.51
N GLU A 31 -8.75 -9.38 -18.74
CA GLU A 31 -10.13 -9.80 -18.56
C GLU A 31 -10.91 -8.78 -17.70
N THR A 32 -11.93 -8.19 -18.30
CA THR A 32 -12.73 -7.12 -17.69
C THR A 32 -13.78 -7.62 -16.71
N SER A 33 -14.15 -8.89 -16.78
CA SER A 33 -15.16 -9.50 -15.91
C SER A 33 -14.65 -9.79 -14.49
N TYR A 34 -13.34 -9.91 -14.29
CA TYR A 34 -12.76 -10.25 -13.00
C TYR A 34 -12.92 -9.12 -11.99
N ASN A 35 -13.44 -9.46 -10.82
CA ASN A 35 -13.57 -8.52 -9.71
C ASN A 35 -12.37 -8.63 -8.75
N TRP A 36 -11.26 -8.00 -9.13
CA TRP A 36 -10.04 -8.01 -8.35
C TRP A 36 -10.18 -7.38 -6.96
N SER A 37 -10.99 -6.32 -6.84
CA SER A 37 -11.24 -5.66 -5.55
C SER A 37 -11.96 -6.61 -4.58
N ARG A 38 -13.00 -7.33 -5.06
CA ARG A 38 -13.70 -8.33 -4.25
C ARG A 38 -12.81 -9.51 -3.90
N PHE A 39 -11.99 -9.98 -4.85
CA PHE A 39 -11.05 -11.07 -4.61
C PHE A 39 -10.07 -10.74 -3.48
N LEU A 40 -9.40 -9.57 -3.55
CA LEU A 40 -8.45 -9.13 -2.52
C LEU A 40 -9.14 -8.94 -1.16
N LEU A 41 -10.31 -8.36 -1.17
CA LEU A 41 -11.08 -8.13 0.05
C LEU A 41 -11.46 -9.46 0.74
N LEU A 42 -11.95 -10.45 0.00
CA LEU A 42 -12.28 -11.77 0.53
C LEU A 42 -11.04 -12.52 1.03
N LEU A 43 -9.92 -12.41 0.30
CA LEU A 43 -8.64 -12.96 0.76
C LEU A 43 -8.21 -12.29 2.08
N ALA A 44 -8.26 -10.96 2.16
CA ALA A 44 -7.93 -10.24 3.36
C ALA A 44 -8.83 -10.63 4.55
N VAL A 45 -10.14 -10.76 4.34
CA VAL A 45 -11.08 -11.23 5.40
C VAL A 45 -10.66 -12.58 5.93
N LYS A 46 -10.38 -13.55 5.05
CA LYS A 46 -9.95 -14.90 5.48
C LYS A 46 -8.65 -14.84 6.29
N VAL A 47 -7.65 -14.14 5.78
CA VAL A 47 -6.33 -14.05 6.42
C VAL A 47 -6.42 -13.31 7.76
N THR A 48 -7.10 -12.16 7.80
CA THR A 48 -7.24 -11.38 9.04
C THR A 48 -8.08 -12.10 10.10
N THR A 49 -9.06 -12.92 9.70
CA THR A 49 -9.82 -13.77 10.64
C THR A 49 -8.90 -14.77 11.33
N VAL A 50 -8.04 -15.45 10.57
CA VAL A 50 -7.06 -16.38 11.17
C VAL A 50 -6.04 -15.62 12.02
N PHE A 51 -5.52 -14.49 11.54
CA PHE A 51 -4.57 -13.69 12.32
C PHE A 51 -5.17 -13.15 13.62
N ASN A 52 -6.45 -12.81 13.62
CA ASN A 52 -7.17 -12.40 14.82
C ASN A 52 -7.22 -13.50 15.90
N SER A 53 -7.31 -14.78 15.50
CA SER A 53 -7.25 -15.90 16.46
C SER A 53 -5.85 -16.14 17.03
N LEU A 54 -4.80 -15.71 16.29
CA LEU A 54 -3.40 -15.79 16.71
C LEU A 54 -2.92 -14.52 17.44
N THR A 55 -3.75 -13.49 17.47
CA THR A 55 -3.39 -12.18 18.03
C THR A 55 -3.95 -12.05 19.45
N ARG A 56 -3.13 -11.58 20.39
CA ARG A 56 -3.58 -11.30 21.75
C ARG A 56 -4.68 -10.24 21.75
N PRO A 57 -5.70 -10.36 22.62
CA PRO A 57 -6.83 -9.43 22.68
C PRO A 57 -6.42 -7.95 22.84
N GLU A 58 -5.32 -7.70 23.54
CA GLU A 58 -4.83 -6.35 23.86
C GLU A 58 -4.19 -5.64 22.64
N ARG A 59 -3.95 -6.36 21.54
CA ARG A 59 -3.42 -5.75 20.31
C ARG A 59 -4.50 -4.96 19.59
N VAL A 60 -4.21 -3.69 19.41
CA VAL A 60 -5.06 -2.78 18.64
C VAL A 60 -4.97 -3.11 17.16
N LYS A 61 -6.10 -3.25 16.51
CA LYS A 61 -6.24 -3.53 15.07
C LYS A 61 -6.57 -2.23 14.35
N VAL A 62 -5.89 -1.99 13.28
CA VAL A 62 -6.03 -0.72 12.55
C VAL A 62 -6.21 -0.94 11.06
N LEU A 63 -6.96 -0.06 10.42
CA LEU A 63 -6.91 0.16 8.99
C LEU A 63 -5.90 1.26 8.72
N VAL A 64 -4.98 1.04 7.79
CA VAL A 64 -3.95 2.02 7.41
C VAL A 64 -4.21 2.45 5.99
N LEU A 65 -4.36 3.75 5.78
CA LEU A 65 -4.61 4.36 4.49
C LEU A 65 -3.40 5.19 4.06
N ASP A 66 -2.90 4.91 2.86
CA ASP A 66 -1.82 5.69 2.25
C ASP A 66 -1.82 5.55 0.73
N ASP A 67 -1.04 6.36 0.03
CA ASP A 67 -0.93 6.27 -1.42
C ASP A 67 0.53 6.27 -1.90
N SER A 68 0.71 5.76 -3.11
CA SER A 68 2.02 5.72 -3.75
C SER A 68 1.90 5.95 -5.26
N VAL A 69 2.89 6.61 -5.86
CA VAL A 69 2.88 6.88 -7.30
C VAL A 69 3.38 5.65 -8.08
N ILE A 70 2.63 5.26 -9.10
CA ILE A 70 3.01 4.29 -10.13
C ILE A 70 3.42 5.05 -11.39
N LYS A 71 4.71 5.18 -11.61
CA LYS A 71 5.27 6.00 -12.70
C LYS A 71 5.13 5.31 -14.06
N ARG A 72 4.72 6.08 -15.06
CA ARG A 72 4.59 5.68 -16.46
C ARG A 72 5.14 6.76 -17.41
N ASN A 73 6.24 7.39 -17.04
CA ASN A 73 6.80 8.58 -17.72
C ASN A 73 7.05 8.38 -19.21
N ARG A 74 7.46 7.17 -19.64
CA ARG A 74 7.75 6.83 -21.04
C ARG A 74 6.50 6.44 -21.84
N SER A 75 5.36 6.25 -21.15
CA SER A 75 4.12 5.81 -21.80
C SER A 75 3.41 6.98 -22.47
N LYS A 76 2.77 6.68 -23.63
CA LYS A 76 1.96 7.64 -24.38
C LYS A 76 0.51 7.18 -24.52
N ALA A 77 0.26 5.87 -24.61
CA ALA A 77 -1.01 5.27 -24.98
C ALA A 77 -1.57 4.35 -23.88
N VAL A 78 -1.22 4.59 -22.63
CA VAL A 78 -1.81 3.85 -21.49
C VAL A 78 -3.16 4.47 -21.16
N GLU A 79 -4.20 3.65 -21.13
CA GLU A 79 -5.55 4.07 -20.79
C GLU A 79 -5.59 4.76 -19.42
N LEU A 80 -6.31 5.87 -19.30
CA LEU A 80 -6.42 6.68 -18.08
C LEU A 80 -5.10 7.24 -17.55
N LEU A 81 -4.03 7.25 -18.37
CA LEU A 81 -2.77 7.86 -17.99
C LEU A 81 -2.97 9.32 -17.61
N ALA A 82 -2.48 9.73 -16.45
CA ALA A 82 -2.67 11.09 -15.94
C ALA A 82 -1.37 11.74 -15.47
N ARG A 83 -1.44 13.05 -15.31
CA ARG A 83 -0.43 13.84 -14.62
C ARG A 83 -0.70 13.77 -13.12
N VAL A 84 0.20 13.14 -12.38
CA VAL A 84 0.11 12.96 -10.93
C VAL A 84 1.29 13.64 -10.23
N TYR A 85 1.07 14.17 -9.02
CA TYR A 85 2.14 14.79 -8.25
C TYR A 85 2.84 13.76 -7.37
N ASP A 86 4.16 13.65 -7.52
CA ASP A 86 5.00 12.79 -6.68
C ASP A 86 5.54 13.61 -5.50
N HIS A 87 5.03 13.32 -4.31
CA HIS A 87 5.41 14.01 -3.07
C HIS A 87 6.85 13.69 -2.62
N VAL A 88 7.43 12.58 -3.09
CA VAL A 88 8.81 12.20 -2.77
C VAL A 88 9.81 12.97 -3.65
N GLU A 89 9.52 13.07 -4.94
CA GLU A 89 10.39 13.77 -5.89
C GLU A 89 10.00 15.24 -6.08
N HIS A 90 8.94 15.72 -5.41
CA HIS A 90 8.42 17.08 -5.48
C HIS A 90 8.16 17.59 -6.91
N LYS A 91 7.71 16.68 -7.80
CA LYS A 91 7.42 17.02 -9.19
C LYS A 91 6.23 16.24 -9.77
N TYR A 92 5.69 16.77 -10.85
CA TYR A 92 4.66 16.05 -11.59
C TYR A 92 5.27 14.93 -12.44
N GLN A 93 4.59 13.77 -12.43
CA GLN A 93 4.93 12.57 -13.17
C GLN A 93 3.75 12.14 -14.04
N LYS A 94 4.03 11.39 -15.11
CA LYS A 94 2.98 10.64 -15.81
C LYS A 94 2.78 9.30 -15.10
N GLY A 95 1.55 8.97 -14.77
CA GLY A 95 1.29 7.72 -14.05
C GLY A 95 -0.07 7.68 -13.40
N PHE A 96 -0.10 7.00 -12.26
CA PHE A 96 -1.29 6.79 -11.43
C PHE A 96 -0.95 6.97 -9.96
N THR A 97 -1.94 7.36 -9.17
CA THR A 97 -1.85 7.32 -7.72
C THR A 97 -2.46 6.01 -7.22
N LEU A 98 -1.65 5.13 -6.70
CA LEU A 98 -2.10 3.87 -6.09
C LEU A 98 -2.52 4.13 -4.66
N LEU A 99 -3.81 4.41 -4.46
CA LEU A 99 -4.42 4.50 -3.14
C LEU A 99 -4.60 3.11 -2.58
N THR A 100 -4.11 2.85 -1.38
CA THR A 100 -4.12 1.53 -0.75
C THR A 100 -4.68 1.61 0.65
N LEU A 101 -5.54 0.67 0.98
CA LEU A 101 -6.00 0.38 2.34
C LEU A 101 -5.45 -0.97 2.77
N GLY A 102 -4.88 -1.05 3.97
CA GLY A 102 -4.45 -2.31 4.57
C GLY A 102 -4.88 -2.42 6.01
N TRP A 103 -4.93 -3.64 6.52
CA TRP A 103 -5.16 -3.96 7.91
C TRP A 103 -3.84 -4.29 8.61
N SER A 104 -3.70 -3.88 9.87
CA SER A 104 -2.56 -4.27 10.69
C SER A 104 -2.95 -4.48 12.15
N ASP A 105 -2.31 -5.45 12.81
CA ASP A 105 -2.37 -5.70 14.26
C ASP A 105 -1.08 -5.26 14.97
N GLY A 106 -0.25 -4.45 14.29
CA GLY A 106 1.05 -4.00 14.76
C GLY A 106 2.19 -5.00 14.52
N TYR A 107 1.91 -6.23 14.09
CA TYR A 107 2.89 -7.24 13.71
C TYR A 107 2.81 -7.58 12.23
N SER A 108 1.62 -7.81 11.72
CA SER A 108 1.35 -8.13 10.32
C SER A 108 0.69 -6.98 9.60
N PHE A 109 0.89 -6.89 8.29
CA PHE A 109 0.17 -5.98 7.41
C PHE A 109 -0.48 -6.77 6.28
N ILE A 110 -1.78 -6.60 6.07
CA ILE A 110 -2.55 -7.27 5.02
C ILE A 110 -3.24 -6.20 4.16
N PRO A 111 -2.87 -6.05 2.87
CA PRO A 111 -3.57 -5.14 1.99
C PRO A 111 -5.02 -5.63 1.78
N THR A 112 -5.99 -4.80 2.09
CA THR A 112 -7.43 -5.14 2.00
C THR A 112 -8.03 -4.72 0.67
N GLY A 113 -7.44 -3.70 0.04
CA GLY A 113 -7.88 -3.19 -1.24
C GLY A 113 -7.04 -2.02 -1.72
N PHE A 114 -7.22 -1.69 -2.98
CA PHE A 114 -6.60 -0.52 -3.59
C PHE A 114 -7.51 0.10 -4.65
N ASN A 115 -7.21 1.36 -4.99
CA ASN A 115 -7.73 2.02 -6.17
C ASN A 115 -6.58 2.66 -6.94
N MET A 116 -6.46 2.33 -8.22
CA MET A 116 -5.45 2.92 -9.09
C MET A 116 -6.02 4.20 -9.72
N LEU A 117 -5.86 5.30 -9.00
CA LEU A 117 -6.43 6.58 -9.38
C LEU A 117 -5.69 7.21 -10.56
N SER A 118 -6.46 7.63 -11.53
CA SER A 118 -6.10 8.60 -12.55
C SER A 118 -6.25 10.02 -11.96
N SER A 119 -6.84 10.94 -12.69
CA SER A 119 -7.22 12.25 -12.17
C SER A 119 -8.74 12.44 -12.31
N ALA A 120 -9.37 13.01 -11.29
CA ALA A 120 -10.76 13.46 -11.39
C ALA A 120 -10.88 14.56 -12.45
N GLU A 121 -9.86 15.42 -12.55
CA GLU A 121 -9.80 16.50 -13.54
C GLU A 121 -9.42 15.96 -14.93
N LYS A 122 -10.31 16.15 -15.91
CA LYS A 122 -10.10 15.70 -17.30
C LYS A 122 -8.84 16.32 -17.93
N SER A 123 -8.55 17.56 -17.63
CA SER A 123 -7.38 18.30 -18.15
C SER A 123 -6.03 17.68 -17.73
N ASN A 124 -6.00 16.91 -16.66
CA ASN A 124 -4.81 16.21 -16.20
C ASN A 124 -4.66 14.81 -16.81
N ARG A 125 -5.66 14.29 -17.53
CA ARG A 125 -5.61 12.98 -18.17
C ARG A 125 -5.05 13.10 -19.59
N TYR A 126 -4.11 12.22 -19.93
CA TYR A 126 -3.54 12.10 -21.29
C TYR A 126 -4.36 11.15 -22.16
N GLN A 127 -5.04 10.19 -21.53
CA GLN A 127 -5.89 9.20 -22.18
C GLN A 127 -7.17 9.00 -21.36
N GLU A 128 -8.29 8.89 -22.05
CA GLU A 128 -9.60 8.66 -21.45
C GLU A 128 -9.95 7.16 -21.35
N ILE A 129 -11.11 6.87 -20.77
CA ILE A 129 -11.68 5.51 -20.76
C ILE A 129 -12.00 5.12 -22.20
N SER A 130 -11.66 3.90 -22.59
CA SER A 130 -12.01 3.37 -23.90
C SER A 130 -13.52 3.25 -24.08
N ASP A 131 -14.04 3.78 -25.20
CA ASP A 131 -15.47 3.68 -25.55
C ASP A 131 -15.90 2.25 -25.89
N MET A 132 -14.93 1.36 -26.14
CA MET A 132 -15.18 -0.04 -26.51
C MET A 132 -15.43 -0.96 -25.31
N ILE A 133 -15.36 -0.46 -24.07
CA ILE A 133 -15.55 -1.28 -22.89
C ILE A 133 -17.04 -1.49 -22.58
N ASP A 134 -17.43 -2.73 -22.27
CA ASP A 134 -18.77 -3.03 -21.79
C ASP A 134 -18.99 -2.45 -20.39
N HIS A 135 -19.94 -1.54 -20.27
CA HIS A 135 -20.29 -0.80 -19.05
C HIS A 135 -20.78 -1.69 -17.89
N ARG A 136 -21.16 -2.94 -18.16
CA ARG A 136 -21.64 -3.91 -17.16
C ARG A 136 -20.50 -4.63 -16.45
N THR A 137 -19.27 -4.49 -16.94
CA THR A 137 -18.10 -5.22 -16.42
C THR A 137 -17.53 -4.59 -15.16
N ASN A 138 -16.82 -5.41 -14.37
CA ASN A 138 -16.04 -4.94 -13.22
C ASN A 138 -14.89 -4.02 -13.66
N GLY A 139 -14.33 -4.24 -14.85
CA GLY A 139 -13.31 -3.38 -15.43
C GLY A 139 -13.81 -1.96 -15.69
N TYR A 140 -15.07 -1.80 -16.18
CA TYR A 140 -15.67 -0.47 -16.32
C TYR A 140 -15.89 0.20 -14.96
N LYS A 141 -16.40 -0.55 -13.96
CA LYS A 141 -16.57 -0.04 -12.60
C LYS A 141 -15.26 0.47 -12.02
N ALA A 142 -14.18 -0.30 -12.15
CA ALA A 142 -12.84 0.09 -11.69
C ALA A 142 -12.35 1.39 -12.36
N ARG A 143 -12.66 1.60 -13.67
CA ARG A 143 -12.35 2.85 -14.37
C ARG A 143 -13.13 4.04 -13.82
N LYS A 144 -14.42 3.85 -13.52
CA LYS A 144 -15.23 4.89 -12.87
C LYS A 144 -14.68 5.26 -11.49
N GLU A 145 -14.29 4.29 -10.73
CA GLU A 145 -13.65 4.51 -9.42
C GLU A 145 -12.30 5.22 -9.55
N SER A 146 -11.54 5.00 -10.64
CA SER A 146 -10.24 5.62 -10.87
C SER A 146 -10.28 7.14 -11.10
N ILE A 147 -11.41 7.67 -11.53
CA ILE A 147 -11.61 9.10 -11.76
C ILE A 147 -12.35 9.80 -10.61
N MET A 148 -12.58 9.11 -9.49
CA MET A 148 -13.11 9.71 -8.27
C MET A 148 -12.08 10.63 -7.60
N HIS A 149 -12.57 11.53 -6.76
CA HIS A 149 -11.69 12.24 -5.84
C HIS A 149 -11.04 11.27 -4.86
N LYS A 150 -9.76 11.47 -4.56
CA LYS A 150 -8.96 10.57 -3.72
C LYS A 150 -9.60 10.32 -2.34
N THR A 151 -10.22 11.34 -1.75
CA THR A 151 -10.94 11.21 -0.47
C THR A 151 -12.18 10.32 -0.56
N ASP A 152 -12.93 10.41 -1.66
CA ASP A 152 -14.13 9.59 -1.82
C ASP A 152 -13.77 8.13 -2.11
N ALA A 153 -12.73 7.90 -2.91
CA ALA A 153 -12.17 6.58 -3.14
C ALA A 153 -11.64 5.95 -1.83
N ALA A 154 -11.01 6.75 -0.96
CA ALA A 154 -10.54 6.31 0.35
C ALA A 154 -11.70 5.86 1.26
N ILE A 155 -12.75 6.65 1.35
CA ILE A 155 -13.96 6.30 2.12
C ILE A 155 -14.63 5.04 1.56
N LEU A 156 -14.67 4.90 0.24
CA LEU A 156 -15.21 3.69 -0.39
C LEU A 156 -14.42 2.43 0.01
N LEU A 157 -13.08 2.49 0.02
CA LEU A 157 -12.23 1.39 0.47
C LEU A 157 -12.47 1.04 1.94
N ILE A 158 -12.53 2.04 2.84
CA ILE A 158 -12.79 1.84 4.26
C ILE A 158 -14.17 1.20 4.48
N LYS A 159 -15.21 1.75 3.85
CA LYS A 159 -16.58 1.24 3.92
C LYS A 159 -16.66 -0.22 3.45
N ASN A 160 -16.03 -0.54 2.34
CA ASN A 160 -16.00 -1.91 1.81
C ASN A 160 -15.29 -2.87 2.77
N ALA A 161 -14.18 -2.47 3.40
CA ALA A 161 -13.45 -3.28 4.37
C ALA A 161 -14.30 -3.57 5.61
N LEU A 162 -14.93 -2.55 6.18
CA LEU A 162 -15.81 -2.69 7.35
C LEU A 162 -17.03 -3.55 7.04
N ASN A 163 -17.70 -3.32 5.91
CA ASN A 163 -18.87 -4.09 5.48
C ASN A 163 -18.54 -5.57 5.19
N ALA A 164 -17.31 -5.86 4.79
CA ALA A 164 -16.86 -7.24 4.59
C ALA A 164 -16.50 -7.95 5.91
N GLY A 165 -16.57 -7.26 7.05
CA GLY A 165 -16.32 -7.81 8.39
C GLY A 165 -14.86 -7.72 8.83
N ILE A 166 -14.02 -6.92 8.21
CA ILE A 166 -12.67 -6.64 8.72
C ILE A 166 -12.79 -5.82 10.00
N LYS A 167 -12.30 -6.39 11.10
CA LYS A 167 -12.32 -5.76 12.43
C LYS A 167 -11.14 -4.81 12.57
N ALA A 168 -11.42 -3.56 12.89
CA ALA A 168 -10.43 -2.54 13.21
C ALA A 168 -10.99 -1.55 14.22
N ASP A 169 -10.12 -1.01 15.07
CA ASP A 169 -10.47 -0.06 16.12
C ASP A 169 -10.28 1.39 15.61
N TYR A 170 -9.29 1.59 14.74
CA TYR A 170 -8.93 2.92 14.21
C TYR A 170 -8.58 2.88 12.73
N VAL A 171 -8.80 4.02 12.05
CA VAL A 171 -8.20 4.32 10.74
C VAL A 171 -6.99 5.21 10.94
N LEU A 172 -5.81 4.76 10.49
CA LEU A 172 -4.57 5.53 10.53
C LEU A 172 -4.33 6.22 9.19
N MET A 173 -3.96 7.51 9.25
CA MET A 173 -3.78 8.35 8.07
C MET A 173 -2.56 9.26 8.22
N ASP A 174 -1.99 9.67 7.08
CA ASP A 174 -0.98 10.71 7.03
C ASP A 174 -1.58 12.12 7.08
N THR A 175 -0.72 13.13 6.96
CA THR A 175 -1.12 14.53 6.98
C THR A 175 -2.02 14.96 5.82
N TRP A 176 -1.98 14.25 4.70
CA TRP A 176 -2.78 14.59 3.53
C TRP A 176 -4.25 14.21 3.71
N PHE A 177 -4.49 13.04 4.32
CA PHE A 177 -5.84 12.55 4.57
C PHE A 177 -6.45 13.08 5.87
N THR A 178 -5.64 13.55 6.82
CA THR A 178 -6.14 14.01 8.13
C THR A 178 -6.76 15.41 8.02
N THR A 179 -7.91 15.46 7.38
CA THR A 179 -8.72 16.66 7.18
C THR A 179 -10.07 16.50 7.87
N GLU A 180 -10.68 17.60 8.28
CA GLU A 180 -11.96 17.59 8.99
C GLU A 180 -13.09 16.89 8.22
N PRO A 181 -13.29 17.13 6.90
CA PRO A 181 -14.29 16.39 6.13
C PRO A 181 -14.02 14.88 6.09
N MET A 182 -12.73 14.47 6.07
CA MET A 182 -12.37 13.05 6.10
C MET A 182 -12.69 12.43 7.46
N LEU A 183 -12.37 13.13 8.56
CA LEU A 183 -12.73 12.68 9.92
C LEU A 183 -14.24 12.50 10.09
N GLN A 184 -15.06 13.45 9.60
CA GLN A 184 -16.53 13.33 9.62
C GLN A 184 -17.01 12.07 8.90
N LYS A 185 -16.51 11.82 7.70
CA LYS A 185 -16.88 10.65 6.90
C LYS A 185 -16.47 9.34 7.60
N ILE A 186 -15.27 9.27 8.21
CA ILE A 186 -14.80 8.08 8.94
C ILE A 186 -15.65 7.85 10.18
N LEU A 187 -15.91 8.88 10.98
CA LEU A 187 -16.78 8.77 12.16
C LEU A 187 -18.20 8.33 11.80
N SER A 188 -18.73 8.77 10.66
CA SER A 188 -20.06 8.31 10.17
C SER A 188 -20.10 6.82 9.82
N LEU A 189 -18.94 6.18 9.63
CA LEU A 189 -18.83 4.73 9.44
C LEU A 189 -18.73 3.97 10.79
N GLY A 190 -18.76 4.67 11.92
CA GLY A 190 -18.71 4.07 13.26
C GLY A 190 -17.29 3.63 13.69
N ILE A 191 -16.25 4.22 13.14
CA ILE A 191 -14.86 3.93 13.49
C ILE A 191 -14.10 5.23 13.78
N ASP A 192 -13.18 5.18 14.76
CA ASP A 192 -12.32 6.29 15.11
C ASP A 192 -11.12 6.45 14.16
N ALA A 193 -10.53 7.63 14.15
CA ALA A 193 -9.38 7.96 13.34
C ALA A 193 -8.22 8.48 14.18
N ILE A 194 -7.00 8.08 13.81
CA ILE A 194 -5.76 8.67 14.31
C ILE A 194 -4.91 9.10 13.11
N GLY A 195 -4.50 10.37 13.09
CA GLY A 195 -3.75 10.89 11.96
C GLY A 195 -2.79 12.00 12.36
N MET A 196 -1.74 12.17 11.56
CA MET A 196 -0.85 13.31 11.73
C MET A 196 -1.49 14.55 11.10
N VAL A 197 -1.43 15.69 11.79
CA VAL A 197 -1.97 16.97 11.30
C VAL A 197 -0.83 17.88 10.86
N LYS A 198 -0.97 18.47 9.70
CA LYS A 198 0.00 19.45 9.19
C LYS A 198 -0.26 20.83 9.82
N GLN A 199 0.82 21.51 10.15
CA GLN A 199 0.74 22.92 10.60
C GLN A 199 0.31 23.82 9.43
N LEU A 200 -0.98 24.09 9.37
CA LEU A 200 -1.62 24.97 8.40
C LEU A 200 -2.37 26.10 9.11
N LYS A 201 -3.11 26.91 8.36
CA LYS A 201 -3.96 27.98 8.91
C LYS A 201 -5.24 27.47 9.61
N GLN A 202 -5.43 26.15 9.71
CA GLN A 202 -6.57 25.53 10.39
C GLN A 202 -6.58 25.92 11.88
N ARG A 203 -7.76 26.24 12.39
CA ARG A 203 -7.98 26.63 13.79
C ARG A 203 -8.82 25.59 14.51
N TYR A 204 -8.56 25.44 15.79
CA TYR A 204 -9.26 24.59 16.74
C TYR A 204 -9.80 25.42 17.89
N THR A 205 -10.95 25.06 18.39
CA THR A 205 -11.55 25.72 19.56
C THR A 205 -11.05 25.08 20.85
N TYR A 206 -10.44 25.89 21.70
CA TYR A 206 -10.02 25.52 23.06
C TYR A 206 -10.47 26.58 24.04
N CYS A 207 -11.15 26.19 25.13
CA CYS A 207 -11.71 27.11 26.13
C CYS A 207 -12.50 28.28 25.49
N GLY A 208 -13.34 27.99 24.48
CA GLY A 208 -14.20 28.97 23.81
C GLY A 208 -13.48 29.91 22.81
N ARG A 209 -12.18 29.75 22.59
CA ARG A 209 -11.40 30.56 21.64
C ARG A 209 -10.74 29.72 20.57
N GLN A 210 -10.48 30.31 19.41
CA GLN A 210 -9.87 29.63 18.26
C GLN A 210 -8.36 29.86 18.19
N TYR A 211 -7.61 28.77 18.09
CA TYR A 211 -6.15 28.75 18.04
C TYR A 211 -5.63 27.88 16.89
N THR A 212 -4.48 28.24 16.36
CA THR A 212 -3.67 27.37 15.47
C THR A 212 -2.88 26.35 16.29
N LEU A 213 -2.33 25.32 15.65
CA LEU A 213 -1.52 24.30 16.34
C LEU A 213 -0.32 24.89 17.12
N PRO A 214 0.47 25.86 16.58
CA PRO A 214 1.54 26.49 17.34
C PRO A 214 1.06 27.30 18.55
N GLU A 215 -0.10 27.94 18.43
CA GLU A 215 -0.70 28.70 19.56
C GLU A 215 -1.18 27.76 20.66
N LEU A 216 -1.79 26.61 20.29
CA LEU A 216 -2.23 25.56 21.22
C LEU A 216 -1.05 24.99 22.02
N LYS A 217 0.12 24.84 21.41
CA LYS A 217 1.31 24.34 22.09
C LYS A 217 1.66 25.10 23.36
N ARG A 218 1.31 26.37 23.46
CA ARG A 218 1.58 27.23 24.63
C ARG A 218 0.76 26.81 25.88
N PHE A 219 -0.34 26.13 25.67
CA PHE A 219 -1.21 25.64 26.74
C PHE A 219 -0.86 24.22 27.20
N VAL A 220 0.03 23.54 26.48
CA VAL A 220 0.44 22.17 26.82
C VAL A 220 1.37 22.21 28.03
N ARG A 221 0.99 21.48 29.09
CA ARG A 221 1.86 21.26 30.25
C ARG A 221 2.77 20.07 29.94
N PHE A 222 4.05 20.25 30.18
CA PHE A 222 5.04 19.18 29.98
C PHE A 222 4.92 18.13 31.09
N GLU A 223 4.49 16.92 30.76
CA GLU A 223 4.29 15.82 31.71
C GLU A 223 5.35 14.72 31.60
N GLY A 224 6.56 15.07 31.27
CA GLY A 224 7.75 14.22 31.57
C GLY A 224 8.09 13.07 30.65
N ALA A 225 7.32 12.71 29.64
CA ALA A 225 7.71 11.67 28.68
C ALA A 225 8.77 12.20 27.70
N LYS A 226 9.89 11.50 27.50
CA LYS A 226 11.07 11.95 26.73
C LYS A 226 10.76 12.52 25.33
N ASN A 227 9.66 12.11 24.70
CA ASN A 227 9.32 12.51 23.31
C ASN A 227 7.91 13.10 23.15
N ILE A 228 7.11 13.17 24.20
CA ILE A 228 5.74 13.71 24.19
C ILE A 228 5.77 14.99 25.03
N PHE A 229 5.32 16.10 24.45
CA PHE A 229 5.21 17.36 25.21
C PHE A 229 3.94 17.39 26.06
N GLY A 230 2.89 16.65 25.67
CA GLY A 230 1.58 16.58 26.28
C GLY A 230 0.49 16.64 25.22
N SER A 231 -0.76 16.78 25.65
CA SER A 231 -1.91 16.83 24.77
C SER A 231 -2.96 17.85 25.19
N LEU A 232 -3.86 18.17 24.28
CA LEU A 232 -5.05 18.99 24.51
C LEU A 232 -6.25 18.35 23.82
N VAL A 233 -7.38 18.34 24.53
CA VAL A 233 -8.68 18.06 23.89
C VAL A 233 -9.23 19.39 23.38
N VAL A 234 -9.49 19.43 22.09
CA VAL A 234 -9.97 20.63 21.37
C VAL A 234 -11.12 20.24 20.46
N THR A 235 -11.81 21.23 19.92
CA THR A 235 -12.92 21.00 19.00
C THR A 235 -12.56 21.56 17.63
N THR A 236 -12.84 20.80 16.58
CA THR A 236 -12.67 21.27 15.20
C THR A 236 -13.71 22.34 14.84
N LYS A 237 -13.60 22.94 13.67
CA LYS A 237 -14.56 23.97 13.22
C LYS A 237 -15.99 23.44 13.12
N THR A 238 -16.20 22.18 12.78
CA THR A 238 -17.53 21.55 12.65
C THR A 238 -18.02 20.90 13.95
N GLY A 239 -17.31 21.08 15.07
CA GLY A 239 -17.75 20.60 16.37
C GLY A 239 -17.26 19.20 16.76
N ILE A 240 -16.33 18.57 16.01
CA ILE A 240 -15.78 17.28 16.36
C ILE A 240 -14.77 17.45 17.50
N PRO A 241 -14.96 16.79 18.66
CA PRO A 241 -13.96 16.75 19.70
C PRO A 241 -12.79 15.86 19.26
N VAL A 242 -11.57 16.36 19.43
CA VAL A 242 -10.35 15.63 19.07
C VAL A 242 -9.26 15.88 20.11
N LYS A 243 -8.49 14.87 20.41
CA LYS A 243 -7.29 14.99 21.24
C LYS A 243 -6.07 15.17 20.34
N ILE A 244 -5.30 16.22 20.55
CA ILE A 244 -4.08 16.51 19.83
C ILE A 244 -2.90 16.26 20.74
N VAL A 245 -2.04 15.30 20.39
CA VAL A 245 -0.80 15.00 21.09
C VAL A 245 0.35 15.70 20.41
N PHE A 246 1.13 16.44 21.18
CA PHE A 246 2.28 17.21 20.74
C PHE A 246 3.54 16.39 20.94
N VAL A 247 4.19 15.97 19.84
CA VAL A 247 5.32 15.05 19.85
C VAL A 247 6.58 15.72 19.32
N ARG A 248 7.73 15.45 19.94
CA ARG A 248 9.02 15.94 19.49
C ARG A 248 9.40 15.30 18.15
N ASN A 249 9.76 16.11 17.17
CA ASN A 249 10.31 15.62 15.92
C ASN A 249 11.76 15.12 16.17
N ARG A 250 11.99 13.81 15.99
CA ARG A 250 13.33 13.21 16.20
C ARG A 250 14.35 13.70 15.19
N ASN A 251 13.92 13.98 13.95
CA ASN A 251 14.80 14.39 12.87
C ASN A 251 15.10 15.90 12.90
N LYS A 252 14.17 16.70 13.44
CA LYS A 252 14.28 18.16 13.54
C LYS A 252 13.81 18.61 14.90
N LYS A 253 14.72 18.70 15.85
CA LYS A 253 14.43 19.00 17.28
C LYS A 253 13.65 20.30 17.51
N SER A 254 13.75 21.27 16.59
CA SER A 254 13.01 22.55 16.63
C SER A 254 11.54 22.41 16.22
N GLU A 255 11.17 21.33 15.50
CA GLU A 255 9.81 21.11 15.03
C GLU A 255 9.01 20.22 15.97
N CYS A 256 7.70 20.48 16.04
CA CYS A 256 6.73 19.66 16.75
C CYS A 256 5.85 18.94 15.73
N LEU A 257 5.61 17.66 15.98
CA LEU A 257 4.63 16.86 15.25
C LEU A 257 3.32 16.85 16.04
N TYR A 258 2.20 16.79 15.34
CA TYR A 258 0.87 16.85 15.91
C TYR A 258 0.10 15.60 15.48
N ILE A 259 -0.21 14.72 16.44
CA ILE A 259 -1.01 13.52 16.20
C ILE A 259 -2.39 13.77 16.77
N LEU A 260 -3.41 13.69 15.93
CA LEU A 260 -4.81 13.86 16.27
C LEU A 260 -5.47 12.52 16.44
N SER A 261 -6.28 12.35 17.49
CA SER A 261 -7.17 11.22 17.69
C SER A 261 -8.60 11.71 17.86
N THR A 262 -9.57 11.07 17.22
CA THR A 262 -11.01 11.31 17.48
C THR A 262 -11.46 10.63 18.76
N ASN A 263 -10.77 9.58 19.20
CA ASN A 263 -10.96 9.00 20.53
C ASN A 263 -10.17 9.80 21.57
N CYS A 264 -10.86 10.67 22.30
CA CYS A 264 -10.25 11.55 23.30
C CYS A 264 -9.89 10.82 24.62
N SER A 265 -10.36 9.59 24.85
CA SER A 265 -10.11 8.85 26.09
C SER A 265 -8.77 8.11 26.10
N LEU A 266 -8.12 7.95 24.94
CA LEU A 266 -6.83 7.30 24.86
C LEU A 266 -5.72 8.12 25.55
N ASP A 267 -4.77 7.42 26.18
CA ASP A 267 -3.54 8.03 26.67
C ASP A 267 -2.65 8.53 25.54
N ASP A 268 -1.86 9.56 25.82
CA ASP A 268 -0.94 10.17 24.84
C ASP A 268 0.07 9.18 24.27
N ALA A 269 0.65 8.36 25.15
CA ALA A 269 1.62 7.33 24.75
C ALA A 269 0.96 6.27 23.87
N GLU A 270 -0.30 5.91 24.16
CA GLU A 270 -1.07 4.92 23.40
C GLU A 270 -1.42 5.47 22.00
N ILE A 271 -1.83 6.73 21.88
CA ILE A 271 -2.07 7.38 20.57
C ILE A 271 -0.80 7.36 19.73
N VAL A 272 0.35 7.69 20.30
CA VAL A 272 1.63 7.68 19.59
C VAL A 272 2.02 6.25 19.17
N ARG A 273 1.82 5.27 20.06
CA ARG A 273 2.09 3.86 19.81
C ARG A 273 1.22 3.32 18.67
N ILE A 274 -0.09 3.56 18.73
CA ILE A 274 -1.03 3.10 17.70
C ILE A 274 -0.68 3.76 16.35
N TYR A 275 -0.43 5.07 16.33
CA TYR A 275 -0.05 5.78 15.12
C TYR A 275 1.24 5.23 14.49
N GLY A 276 2.15 4.71 15.31
CA GLY A 276 3.38 4.06 14.84
C GLY A 276 3.11 2.87 13.91
N ASN A 277 1.96 2.17 14.05
CA ASN A 277 1.57 1.08 13.16
C ASN A 277 1.35 1.52 11.71
N ARG A 278 1.16 2.83 11.45
CA ARG A 278 1.08 3.39 10.09
C ARG A 278 2.34 3.07 9.26
N TRP A 279 3.50 2.94 9.89
CA TRP A 279 4.74 2.58 9.19
C TRP A 279 4.65 1.25 8.43
N SER A 280 3.75 0.36 8.80
CA SER A 280 3.57 -0.94 8.16
C SER A 280 3.21 -0.83 6.67
N ILE A 281 2.43 0.20 6.25
CA ILE A 281 2.10 0.40 4.84
C ILE A 281 3.30 0.90 4.02
N GLU A 282 4.20 1.68 4.63
CA GLU A 282 5.44 2.11 3.97
C GLU A 282 6.37 0.92 3.74
N CYS A 283 6.50 0.03 4.72
CA CYS A 283 7.23 -1.24 4.58
C CYS A 283 6.60 -2.12 3.49
N PHE A 284 5.28 -2.21 3.44
CA PHE A 284 4.55 -2.91 2.38
C PHE A 284 4.86 -2.34 0.99
N PHE A 285 4.79 -1.01 0.79
CA PHE A 285 5.12 -0.40 -0.49
C PHE A 285 6.58 -0.65 -0.88
N LYS A 286 7.51 -0.52 0.07
CA LYS A 286 8.93 -0.77 -0.16
C LYS A 286 9.16 -2.21 -0.60
N SER A 287 8.65 -3.19 0.13
CA SER A 287 8.78 -4.62 -0.19
C SER A 287 8.12 -4.97 -1.54
N SER A 288 6.90 -4.47 -1.78
CA SER A 288 6.17 -4.71 -3.02
C SER A 288 6.87 -4.12 -4.24
N LYS A 289 7.46 -2.93 -4.13
CA LYS A 289 8.22 -2.31 -5.23
C LYS A 289 9.57 -2.98 -5.45
N SER A 290 10.31 -3.29 -4.39
CA SER A 290 11.66 -3.85 -4.49
C SER A 290 11.66 -5.30 -4.92
N PHE A 291 10.90 -6.15 -4.24
CA PHE A 291 10.93 -7.60 -4.45
C PHE A 291 9.85 -8.08 -5.42
N LEU A 292 8.62 -7.59 -5.28
CA LEU A 292 7.47 -8.08 -6.05
C LEU A 292 7.22 -7.28 -7.33
N LYS A 293 8.07 -6.29 -7.64
CA LYS A 293 8.05 -5.50 -8.88
C LYS A 293 6.75 -4.74 -9.12
N LEU A 294 6.15 -4.22 -8.05
CA LEU A 294 4.98 -3.36 -8.15
C LEU A 294 5.27 -2.14 -9.02
N GLY A 295 4.53 -2.00 -10.11
CA GLY A 295 4.66 -0.88 -11.04
C GLY A 295 5.90 -0.90 -11.95
N THR A 296 6.78 -1.90 -11.83
CA THR A 296 7.97 -2.09 -12.66
C THR A 296 7.90 -3.42 -13.43
N GLU A 297 8.73 -3.57 -14.47
CA GLU A 297 8.80 -4.78 -15.31
C GLU A 297 7.47 -5.22 -15.94
N PHE A 298 6.46 -4.35 -15.92
CA PHE A 298 5.15 -4.59 -16.47
C PHE A 298 4.82 -3.51 -17.50
N GLN A 299 4.61 -3.94 -18.73
CA GLN A 299 4.30 -3.06 -19.86
C GLN A 299 2.93 -3.44 -20.41
N SER A 300 1.90 -2.71 -20.02
CA SER A 300 0.56 -2.82 -20.59
C SER A 300 0.02 -1.46 -20.97
N ARG A 301 -0.89 -1.45 -21.95
CA ARG A 301 -1.64 -0.28 -22.37
C ARG A 301 -3.04 -0.21 -21.76
N THR A 302 -3.56 -1.32 -21.28
CA THR A 302 -4.91 -1.42 -20.73
C THR A 302 -4.91 -1.16 -19.22
N TYR A 303 -5.96 -0.55 -18.75
CA TYR A 303 -6.17 -0.32 -17.33
C TYR A 303 -6.37 -1.65 -16.56
N ASP A 304 -7.11 -2.61 -17.15
CA ASP A 304 -7.36 -3.92 -16.52
C ASP A 304 -6.07 -4.68 -16.22
N ALA A 305 -5.13 -4.70 -17.15
CA ALA A 305 -3.87 -5.39 -16.92
C ALA A 305 -3.04 -4.76 -15.80
N MET A 306 -3.12 -3.43 -15.61
CA MET A 306 -2.46 -2.76 -14.47
C MET A 306 -3.14 -3.10 -13.14
N VAL A 307 -4.47 -3.15 -13.12
CA VAL A 307 -5.24 -3.56 -11.95
C VAL A 307 -4.94 -5.01 -11.60
N SER A 308 -4.97 -5.91 -12.59
CA SER A 308 -4.65 -7.33 -12.43
C SER A 308 -3.24 -7.55 -11.88
N HIS A 309 -2.24 -6.86 -12.46
CA HIS A 309 -0.85 -6.93 -12.00
C HIS A 309 -0.74 -6.51 -10.53
N THR A 310 -1.35 -5.38 -10.16
CA THR A 310 -1.33 -4.88 -8.79
C THR A 310 -2.01 -5.85 -7.83
N ALA A 311 -3.15 -6.41 -8.20
CA ALA A 311 -3.85 -7.42 -7.39
C ALA A 311 -2.99 -8.68 -7.18
N ILE A 312 -2.31 -9.15 -8.22
CA ILE A 312 -1.38 -10.30 -8.12
C ILE A 312 -0.21 -9.98 -7.18
N VAL A 313 0.36 -8.79 -7.27
CA VAL A 313 1.44 -8.35 -6.35
C VAL A 313 0.94 -8.33 -4.90
N PHE A 314 -0.24 -7.78 -4.65
CA PHE A 314 -0.84 -7.74 -3.31
C PHE A 314 -1.13 -9.15 -2.78
N THR A 315 -1.62 -10.05 -3.63
CA THR A 315 -1.82 -11.47 -3.29
C THR A 315 -0.50 -12.14 -2.91
N ARG A 316 0.55 -11.94 -3.70
CA ARG A 316 1.90 -12.48 -3.40
C ARG A 316 2.42 -11.97 -2.06
N TYR A 317 2.27 -10.69 -1.77
CA TYR A 317 2.63 -10.12 -0.49
C TYR A 317 1.85 -10.78 0.67
N THR A 318 0.54 -10.94 0.50
CA THR A 318 -0.32 -11.60 1.50
C THR A 318 0.10 -13.04 1.77
N ILE A 319 0.52 -13.79 0.72
CA ILE A 319 1.05 -15.14 0.87
C ILE A 319 2.36 -15.14 1.69
N LEU A 320 3.29 -14.22 1.40
CA LEU A 320 4.54 -14.09 2.17
C LEU A 320 4.25 -13.78 3.64
N GLU A 321 3.30 -12.88 3.90
CA GLU A 321 2.89 -12.53 5.27
C GLU A 321 2.24 -13.71 5.98
N TRP A 322 1.41 -14.47 5.27
CA TRP A 322 0.80 -15.69 5.79
C TRP A 322 1.87 -16.72 6.21
N ILE A 323 2.86 -16.97 5.36
CA ILE A 323 3.95 -17.91 5.64
C ILE A 323 4.75 -17.42 6.85
N ARG A 324 5.15 -16.15 6.85
CA ARG A 324 5.89 -15.54 7.95
C ARG A 324 5.16 -15.69 9.29
N ARG A 325 3.85 -15.48 9.31
CA ARG A 325 3.03 -15.53 10.53
C ARG A 325 2.84 -16.95 11.06
N ASN A 326 2.57 -17.90 10.17
CA ASN A 326 2.23 -19.27 10.57
C ASN A 326 3.46 -20.13 10.92
N GLN A 327 4.61 -19.85 10.35
CA GLN A 327 5.82 -20.62 10.59
C GLN A 327 6.66 -20.09 11.75
N ASN A 328 6.20 -19.08 12.50
CA ASN A 328 7.00 -18.36 13.50
C ASN A 328 8.35 -17.90 12.91
N ASP A 329 8.40 -17.65 11.61
CA ASP A 329 9.61 -17.34 10.88
C ASP A 329 10.03 -15.90 11.21
N GLN A 330 11.23 -15.76 11.78
CA GLN A 330 11.83 -14.45 12.09
C GLN A 330 12.41 -13.77 10.85
N LYS A 331 12.41 -14.44 9.70
CA LYS A 331 12.95 -13.90 8.45
C LYS A 331 12.22 -12.65 7.98
N THR A 332 12.98 -11.77 7.39
CA THR A 332 12.44 -10.58 6.72
C THR A 332 11.74 -10.96 5.40
N TYR A 333 10.90 -10.06 4.87
CA TYR A 333 10.29 -10.27 3.54
C TYR A 333 11.32 -10.48 2.44
N GLY A 334 12.48 -9.80 2.54
CA GLY A 334 13.56 -9.97 1.59
C GLY A 334 14.16 -11.36 1.66
N GLU A 335 14.44 -11.85 2.85
CA GLU A 335 14.98 -13.20 3.07
C GLU A 335 14.01 -14.28 2.59
N LEU A 336 12.72 -14.17 2.92
CA LEU A 336 11.71 -15.11 2.41
C LEU A 336 11.62 -15.05 0.88
N PHE A 337 11.60 -13.85 0.30
CA PHE A 337 11.56 -13.69 -1.15
C PHE A 337 12.77 -14.33 -1.82
N PHE A 338 13.99 -14.07 -1.32
CA PHE A 338 15.21 -14.64 -1.87
C PHE A 338 15.28 -16.15 -1.67
N MET A 339 14.88 -16.69 -0.51
CA MET A 339 14.78 -18.11 -0.28
C MET A 339 13.89 -18.81 -1.35
N PHE A 340 12.68 -18.27 -1.61
CA PHE A 340 11.83 -18.79 -2.67
C PHE A 340 12.37 -18.57 -4.08
N CYS A 341 13.25 -17.59 -4.28
CA CYS A 341 13.95 -17.39 -5.54
C CYS A 341 15.17 -18.31 -5.66
N GLU A 342 15.88 -18.57 -4.58
CA GLU A 342 17.06 -19.42 -4.50
C GLU A 342 16.70 -20.89 -4.76
N ASP A 343 15.59 -21.40 -4.20
CA ASP A 343 15.04 -22.72 -4.53
C ASP A 343 14.84 -22.95 -6.03
N ILE A 344 14.74 -21.86 -6.80
CA ILE A 344 14.60 -21.87 -8.27
C ILE A 344 15.94 -21.59 -8.96
N GLN A 345 16.79 -20.75 -8.37
CA GLN A 345 18.10 -20.37 -8.92
C GLN A 345 19.14 -21.45 -8.71
N ASP A 346 19.11 -22.18 -7.61
CA ASP A 346 20.06 -23.28 -7.35
C ASP A 346 19.95 -24.37 -8.39
N MET A 347 18.74 -24.70 -8.88
CA MET A 347 18.58 -25.62 -10.02
C MET A 347 19.14 -25.04 -11.34
N ASP A 348 18.99 -23.73 -11.56
CA ASP A 348 19.50 -23.07 -12.76
C ASP A 348 21.04 -22.85 -12.70
N LEU A 349 21.58 -22.51 -11.54
CA LEU A 349 23.01 -22.30 -11.34
C LEU A 349 23.82 -23.59 -11.39
N THR A 350 23.33 -24.65 -10.74
CA THR A 350 23.97 -25.97 -10.78
C THR A 350 23.99 -26.55 -12.20
N ASN A 351 22.87 -26.44 -12.91
CA ASN A 351 22.78 -26.84 -14.30
C ASN A 351 23.63 -25.96 -15.23
N ALA A 352 23.71 -24.64 -14.95
CA ALA A 352 24.57 -23.73 -15.71
C ALA A 352 26.04 -24.03 -15.48
N LEU A 353 26.46 -24.29 -14.23
CA LEU A 353 27.82 -24.70 -13.86
C LEU A 353 28.17 -26.07 -14.51
N GLN A 354 27.28 -27.04 -14.46
CA GLN A 354 27.49 -28.33 -15.11
C GLN A 354 27.64 -28.21 -16.62
N SER A 355 26.82 -27.36 -17.25
CA SER A 355 26.94 -27.08 -18.69
C SER A 355 28.22 -26.35 -19.05
N LEU A 356 28.66 -25.41 -18.18
CA LEU A 356 29.93 -24.68 -18.35
C LEU A 356 31.14 -25.62 -18.15
N MET A 357 31.09 -26.49 -17.14
CA MET A 357 32.12 -27.51 -16.92
C MET A 357 32.18 -28.52 -18.08
N ALA A 358 31.04 -28.95 -18.62
CA ALA A 358 31.00 -29.83 -19.79
C ALA A 358 31.65 -29.17 -21.01
N LEU A 359 31.31 -27.89 -21.30
CA LEU A 359 31.94 -27.12 -22.39
C LEU A 359 33.42 -26.92 -22.14
N PHE A 360 33.86 -26.71 -20.90
CA PHE A 360 35.26 -26.55 -20.54
C PHE A 360 36.06 -27.86 -20.77
N VAL A 361 35.50 -29.00 -20.34
CA VAL A 361 36.09 -30.33 -20.56
C VAL A 361 36.14 -30.69 -22.02
N GLU A 362 35.10 -30.36 -22.79
CA GLU A 362 35.07 -30.56 -24.25
C GLU A 362 36.15 -29.71 -24.95
N HIS A 363 36.35 -28.47 -24.55
CA HIS A 363 37.37 -27.59 -25.09
C HIS A 363 38.79 -28.07 -24.74
N ILE A 364 39.02 -28.52 -23.51
CA ILE A 364 40.34 -29.06 -23.12
C ILE A 364 40.66 -30.36 -23.85
N SER A 365 39.66 -31.22 -24.06
CA SER A 365 39.88 -32.45 -24.83
C SER A 365 40.15 -32.22 -26.31
N THR A 366 39.64 -31.16 -26.92
CA THR A 366 39.97 -30.74 -28.27
C THR A 366 41.41 -30.16 -28.39
N PHE A 367 41.84 -29.39 -27.36
CA PHE A 367 43.24 -28.88 -27.33
C PHE A 367 44.30 -29.94 -27.04
N SER A 368 43.96 -31.05 -26.36
CA SER A 368 44.90 -32.15 -26.12
C SER A 368 44.97 -33.19 -27.27
N ALA A 369 44.12 -33.06 -28.28
CA ALA A 369 44.17 -33.90 -29.49
C ALA A 369 45.02 -33.32 -30.62
N ASP A 370 45.46 -32.06 -30.50
CA ASP A 370 46.28 -31.34 -31.46
C ASP A 370 47.75 -31.20 -31.01
N ILE A 371 48.18 -31.91 -29.95
CA ILE A 371 49.57 -32.08 -29.50
C ILE A 371 49.96 -33.56 -29.61
#